data_d86a520fff2d380a1234ec9626d3b7ea
#
_entry.id   d86a520fff2d380a1234ec9626d3b7ea
#
_cell.length_a   1.000
_cell.length_b   1.000
_cell.length_c   1.000
_cell.angle_alpha   90.00
_cell.angle_beta   90.00
_cell.angle_gamma   90.00
#
_symmetry.space_group_name_H-M   'P 1'
#
loop_
_entity.id
_entity.type
_entity.pdbx_description
1 polymer ?
#
loop_
_entity_poly.entity_id
_entity_poly.type
_entity_poly.pdbx_seq_one_letter_code
_entity_poly.pdbx_strand_id
1 'polypeptide(L)'
;MKTNQLFLLTGLAAVTLPACVQKDKKGVSEKPMNILYIMCDDHSYQTISAYDHRFIETPNIDRIANEGVRFTNSFVANSLSGPSRACLLTGKHSHKNGFTDNTKRFDGSQQTFPKLLQQAGYQTAVVGKWHLTSDPTGFDYWNILIGQGDYYNPYFIDNGEKKQIEGYATNITTDLALDWLDNKRDKNKPFCLLLHHKAPHRTWMPDTCDLDLYEDVVYPVPETFYDKYEGRIAASEQEMNIIKDMDLVYDLKMADKENEIHTTTGLEENGRNLYNRMTPAQKAAWDKHYDPIIKKFKEQKLTGKALAEWKYQQYMHDYMRVIHSVDRNVGRVLDYMEKSGLLENTIIVYTSDQGFYMGEHGWFDKRFMYEESFRTPLIIRYPAKIKTGSECTALVQNIDYAPTYLDIAGIEKPDYMVGTSLVPLFGGETPRDWREYLYYHYYDYPAIHMVRRHDGVRDSRYKLIHFYGEKNEHNDAINCNELYDLQSDPNELNNLYDNPEYADIQTRLQARLDKFRVDQKVDEY
;
A
#
# COMPACT_ATOMS: atom_id res chain seq x y z
N MET A 1 69.04 11.42 84.98
CA MET A 1 68.04 10.58 85.45
C MET A 1 66.69 11.28 85.41
N LYS A 2 66.07 11.48 84.39
CA LYS A 2 64.69 11.82 84.23
C LYS A 2 64.24 11.42 82.85
N THR A 3 63.44 10.40 82.78
CA THR A 3 62.78 9.81 81.57
C THR A 3 61.62 10.72 81.15
N ASN A 4 61.66 11.22 79.92
CA ASN A 4 60.54 11.91 79.32
C ASN A 4 59.87 10.92 78.34
N GLN A 5 58.62 10.55 78.62
CA GLN A 5 57.73 9.85 77.74
C GLN A 5 57.05 10.84 76.79
N LEU A 6 57.17 10.60 75.53
CA LEU A 6 56.49 11.38 74.47
C LEU A 6 55.19 10.65 74.09
N PHE A 7 54.04 11.28 74.34
CA PHE A 7 52.76 10.75 73.87
C PHE A 7 52.52 11.17 72.41
N LEU A 8 52.36 10.18 71.54
CA LEU A 8 51.88 10.40 70.17
C LEU A 8 50.34 10.37 70.18
N LEU A 9 49.73 11.47 69.80
CA LEU A 9 48.28 11.57 69.47
C LEU A 9 48.13 11.22 68.00
N THR A 10 47.50 10.10 67.69
CA THR A 10 47.02 9.75 66.36
C THR A 10 45.63 10.36 66.15
N GLY A 11 45.54 11.43 65.35
CA GLY A 11 44.28 12.00 64.88
C GLY A 11 43.66 11.18 63.77
N LEU A 12 42.49 10.59 64.00
CA LEU A 12 41.68 9.95 63.03
C LEU A 12 40.91 11.03 62.24
N ALA A 13 41.34 11.30 61.01
CA ALA A 13 40.57 12.15 60.10
C ALA A 13 39.44 11.32 59.45
N ALA A 14 38.21 11.58 59.83
CA ALA A 14 37.01 11.02 59.17
C ALA A 14 36.80 11.73 57.82
N VAL A 15 37.10 11.03 56.75
CA VAL A 15 36.75 11.47 55.37
C VAL A 15 35.26 11.19 55.15
N THR A 16 34.43 12.20 55.23
CA THR A 16 33.03 12.14 54.79
C THR A 16 32.99 12.27 53.27
N LEU A 17 32.77 11.16 52.57
CA LEU A 17 32.42 11.16 51.16
C LEU A 17 30.97 11.70 50.98
N PRO A 18 30.72 12.67 50.09
CA PRO A 18 29.36 13.06 49.80
C PRO A 18 28.68 11.91 49.04
N ALA A 19 27.66 11.31 49.62
CA ALA A 19 26.76 10.40 48.92
C ALA A 19 26.06 11.21 47.82
N CYS A 20 26.44 10.96 46.55
CA CYS A 20 25.65 11.36 45.42
C CYS A 20 24.31 10.64 45.51
N VAL A 21 23.29 11.35 46.00
CA VAL A 21 21.90 10.95 45.81
C VAL A 21 21.62 11.06 44.32
N GLN A 22 21.74 9.93 43.61
CA GLN A 22 21.13 9.78 42.30
C GLN A 22 19.63 9.98 42.48
N LYS A 23 19.15 11.18 42.15
CA LYS A 23 17.71 11.39 41.91
C LYS A 23 17.35 10.49 40.75
N ASP A 24 16.75 9.36 41.06
CA ASP A 24 15.96 8.62 40.09
C ASP A 24 14.98 9.62 39.46
N LYS A 25 15.30 10.07 38.26
CA LYS A 25 14.28 10.65 37.37
C LYS A 25 13.29 9.51 37.15
N LYS A 26 12.23 9.46 38.00
CA LYS A 26 11.00 8.79 37.59
C LYS A 26 10.62 9.43 36.27
N GLY A 27 10.97 8.76 35.15
CA GLY A 27 10.49 9.12 33.86
C GLY A 27 8.96 9.14 33.95
N VAL A 28 8.38 10.27 33.61
CA VAL A 28 6.96 10.32 33.31
C VAL A 28 6.80 9.24 32.21
N SER A 29 6.13 8.16 32.55
CA SER A 29 5.79 7.12 31.54
C SER A 29 4.97 7.84 30.50
N GLU A 30 5.58 8.14 29.35
CA GLU A 30 4.83 8.66 28.21
C GLU A 30 3.72 7.64 27.93
N LYS A 31 2.49 8.13 27.78
CA LYS A 31 1.37 7.25 27.43
C LYS A 31 1.73 6.54 26.11
N PRO A 32 1.49 5.22 26.02
CA PRO A 32 1.70 4.52 24.75
C PRO A 32 0.92 5.20 23.63
N MET A 33 1.58 5.42 22.48
CA MET A 33 0.96 6.04 21.32
C MET A 33 -0.07 5.10 20.72
N ASN A 34 -1.22 5.60 20.33
CA ASN A 34 -2.15 4.87 19.47
C ASN A 34 -1.59 4.79 18.06
N ILE A 35 -2.04 3.79 17.31
CA ILE A 35 -1.68 3.58 15.90
C ILE A 35 -2.97 3.55 15.07
N LEU A 36 -3.11 4.50 14.15
CA LEU A 36 -4.13 4.50 13.11
C LEU A 36 -3.44 4.28 11.76
N TYR A 37 -3.68 3.12 11.18
CA TYR A 37 -3.12 2.75 9.88
C TYR A 37 -4.23 2.74 8.84
N ILE A 38 -4.19 3.69 7.90
CA ILE A 38 -5.14 3.84 6.80
C ILE A 38 -4.48 3.31 5.53
N MET A 39 -5.04 2.27 4.95
CA MET A 39 -4.55 1.68 3.71
C MET A 39 -5.66 1.60 2.67
N CYS A 40 -5.35 2.04 1.46
CA CYS A 40 -6.20 1.85 0.29
C CYS A 40 -5.71 0.69 -0.56
N ASP A 41 -6.58 0.17 -1.41
CA ASP A 41 -6.30 -0.92 -2.32
C ASP A 41 -6.12 -0.34 -3.72
N ASP A 42 -4.92 -0.48 -4.30
CA ASP A 42 -4.58 0.05 -5.64
C ASP A 42 -4.52 1.58 -5.74
N HIS A 43 -4.12 2.30 -4.69
CA HIS A 43 -4.00 3.76 -4.74
C HIS A 43 -2.62 4.18 -5.26
N SER A 44 -2.56 4.62 -6.51
CA SER A 44 -1.35 5.17 -7.11
C SER A 44 -0.87 6.42 -6.36
N TYR A 45 0.42 6.50 -6.04
CA TYR A 45 1.01 7.71 -5.43
C TYR A 45 0.81 8.97 -6.29
N GLN A 46 0.69 8.81 -7.62
CA GLN A 46 0.47 9.90 -8.57
C GLN A 46 -0.90 10.58 -8.43
N THR A 47 -1.83 9.96 -7.72
CA THR A 47 -3.19 10.48 -7.49
C THR A 47 -3.40 10.97 -6.06
N ILE A 48 -2.31 11.39 -5.40
CA ILE A 48 -2.29 12.06 -4.11
C ILE A 48 -1.57 13.39 -4.28
N SER A 49 -2.25 14.51 -4.06
CA SER A 49 -1.69 15.85 -4.34
C SER A 49 -0.41 16.16 -3.57
N ALA A 50 -0.20 15.57 -2.39
CA ALA A 50 1.09 15.67 -1.68
C ALA A 50 2.28 15.10 -2.49
N TYR A 51 2.05 14.21 -3.46
CA TYR A 51 3.09 13.66 -4.35
C TYR A 51 3.05 14.29 -5.75
N ASP A 52 1.85 14.50 -6.29
CA ASP A 52 1.66 14.94 -7.68
C ASP A 52 0.31 15.65 -7.85
N HIS A 53 0.31 16.88 -8.32
CA HIS A 53 -0.87 17.71 -8.53
C HIS A 53 -1.53 17.55 -9.91
N ARG A 54 -1.01 16.66 -10.78
CA ARG A 54 -1.47 16.57 -12.18
C ARG A 54 -2.91 16.07 -12.33
N PHE A 55 -3.38 15.25 -11.40
CA PHE A 55 -4.64 14.52 -11.60
C PHE A 55 -5.77 14.98 -10.68
N ILE A 56 -5.51 15.18 -9.40
CA ILE A 56 -6.53 15.44 -8.39
C ILE A 56 -5.94 16.16 -7.18
N GLU A 57 -6.75 16.92 -6.46
CA GLU A 57 -6.42 17.44 -5.14
C GLU A 57 -7.01 16.52 -4.05
N THR A 58 -6.19 16.15 -3.07
CA THR A 58 -6.54 15.30 -1.93
C THR A 58 -6.27 16.00 -0.60
N PRO A 59 -7.01 17.10 -0.30
CA PRO A 59 -6.68 18.00 0.79
C PRO A 59 -6.68 17.35 2.17
N ASN A 60 -7.45 16.29 2.38
CA ASN A 60 -7.49 15.59 3.68
C ASN A 60 -6.31 14.63 3.86
N ILE A 61 -5.91 13.92 2.82
CA ILE A 61 -4.68 13.10 2.83
C ILE A 61 -3.48 14.03 3.00
N ASP A 62 -3.47 15.19 2.35
CA ASP A 62 -2.41 16.19 2.46
C ASP A 62 -2.28 16.78 3.87
N ARG A 63 -3.34 16.80 4.69
CA ARG A 63 -3.21 17.17 6.13
C ARG A 63 -2.20 16.26 6.83
N ILE A 64 -2.24 14.95 6.56
CA ILE A 64 -1.30 13.99 7.16
C ILE A 64 0.14 14.29 6.70
N ALA A 65 0.34 14.60 5.41
CA ALA A 65 1.64 14.94 4.85
C ALA A 65 2.19 16.26 5.40
N ASN A 66 1.35 17.29 5.48
CA ASN A 66 1.72 18.62 5.96
C ASN A 66 2.09 18.62 7.45
N GLU A 67 1.50 17.73 8.23
CA GLU A 67 1.78 17.57 9.66
C GLU A 67 2.76 16.41 9.96
N GLY A 68 3.26 15.74 8.93
CA GLY A 68 4.10 14.55 9.03
C GLY A 68 5.29 14.52 8.09
N VAL A 69 5.67 13.33 7.68
CA VAL A 69 6.72 13.04 6.68
C VAL A 69 6.13 12.27 5.50
N ARG A 70 6.50 12.68 4.30
CA ARG A 70 6.23 11.97 3.06
C ARG A 70 7.47 11.17 2.64
N PHE A 71 7.31 9.87 2.42
CA PHE A 71 8.37 9.01 1.88
C PHE A 71 8.25 8.95 0.36
N THR A 72 9.28 9.39 -0.35
CA THR A 72 9.29 9.42 -1.82
C THR A 72 9.81 8.13 -2.44
N ASN A 73 10.50 7.30 -1.67
CA ASN A 73 11.04 6.01 -2.10
C ASN A 73 10.51 4.87 -1.22
N SER A 74 9.18 4.75 -1.17
CA SER A 74 8.49 3.66 -0.49
C SER A 74 7.98 2.63 -1.50
N PHE A 75 8.22 1.34 -1.22
CA PHE A 75 7.99 0.24 -2.14
C PHE A 75 7.30 -0.95 -1.45
N VAL A 76 6.83 -1.91 -2.25
CA VAL A 76 6.28 -3.17 -1.74
C VAL A 76 7.17 -4.36 -2.09
N ALA A 77 7.09 -5.44 -1.32
CA ALA A 77 7.88 -6.64 -1.57
C ALA A 77 7.27 -7.55 -2.66
N ASN A 78 5.98 -7.36 -2.94
CA ASN A 78 5.20 -8.05 -3.97
C ASN A 78 3.99 -7.17 -4.32
N SER A 79 3.85 -6.76 -5.58
CA SER A 79 2.78 -5.87 -6.05
C SER A 79 1.48 -6.62 -6.34
N LEU A 80 0.98 -7.35 -5.35
CA LEU A 80 -0.30 -8.05 -5.39
C LEU A 80 -0.96 -7.96 -4.02
N SER A 81 -2.23 -7.60 -3.96
CA SER A 81 -2.91 -7.18 -2.72
C SER A 81 -2.77 -8.16 -1.56
N GLY A 82 -3.10 -9.45 -1.74
CA GLY A 82 -2.97 -10.44 -0.67
C GLY A 82 -1.53 -10.63 -0.17
N PRO A 83 -0.55 -10.92 -1.06
CA PRO A 83 0.85 -11.01 -0.71
C PRO A 83 1.43 -9.77 -0.03
N SER A 84 1.12 -8.57 -0.53
CA SER A 84 1.55 -7.32 0.07
C SER A 84 1.03 -7.16 1.51
N ARG A 85 -0.26 -7.48 1.75
CA ARG A 85 -0.88 -7.44 3.09
C ARG A 85 -0.25 -8.46 4.04
N ALA A 86 0.09 -9.66 3.54
CA ALA A 86 0.81 -10.66 4.34
C ALA A 86 2.23 -10.20 4.69
N CYS A 87 2.95 -9.55 3.74
CA CYS A 87 4.26 -8.97 3.99
C CYS A 87 4.22 -7.88 5.08
N LEU A 88 3.26 -6.96 4.99
CA LEU A 88 3.00 -5.92 5.98
C LEU A 88 2.76 -6.51 7.38
N LEU A 89 1.88 -7.51 7.51
CA LEU A 89 1.51 -8.08 8.81
C LEU A 89 2.65 -8.83 9.49
N THR A 90 3.49 -9.50 8.69
CA THR A 90 4.53 -10.42 9.18
C THR A 90 5.92 -9.81 9.23
N GLY A 91 6.17 -8.68 8.56
CA GLY A 91 7.51 -8.15 8.35
C GLY A 91 8.44 -9.06 7.53
N LYS A 92 7.85 -9.92 6.67
CA LYS A 92 8.55 -10.95 5.89
C LYS A 92 8.20 -10.86 4.41
N HIS A 93 9.13 -11.23 3.54
CA HIS A 93 8.83 -11.48 2.12
C HIS A 93 7.84 -12.63 1.92
N SER A 94 7.15 -12.66 0.76
CA SER A 94 6.10 -13.64 0.44
C SER A 94 6.54 -15.09 0.56
N HIS A 95 7.75 -15.45 0.10
CA HIS A 95 8.27 -16.83 0.22
C HIS A 95 8.51 -17.25 1.67
N LYS A 96 8.74 -16.29 2.59
CA LYS A 96 8.93 -16.58 4.02
C LYS A 96 7.63 -16.66 4.80
N ASN A 97 6.60 -15.91 4.41
CA ASN A 97 5.30 -15.96 5.05
C ASN A 97 4.36 -16.98 4.40
N GLY A 98 4.75 -17.56 3.25
CA GLY A 98 4.01 -18.58 2.51
C GLY A 98 2.82 -18.07 1.69
N PHE A 99 2.58 -16.76 1.65
CA PHE A 99 1.48 -16.17 0.89
C PHE A 99 2.03 -15.47 -0.37
N THR A 100 2.29 -16.25 -1.40
CA THR A 100 2.96 -15.81 -2.64
C THR A 100 2.02 -15.22 -3.66
N ASP A 101 0.77 -15.67 -3.68
CA ASP A 101 -0.26 -15.30 -4.66
C ASP A 101 -1.67 -15.35 -4.07
N ASN A 102 -2.67 -14.81 -4.78
CA ASN A 102 -4.04 -14.70 -4.30
C ASN A 102 -4.83 -16.03 -4.28
N THR A 103 -4.26 -17.13 -4.77
CA THR A 103 -4.88 -18.47 -4.67
C THR A 103 -4.60 -19.13 -3.32
N LYS A 104 -3.63 -18.63 -2.58
CA LYS A 104 -3.23 -19.14 -1.27
C LYS A 104 -4.20 -18.72 -0.17
N ARG A 105 -4.09 -19.40 0.97
CA ARG A 105 -4.71 -19.05 2.23
C ARG A 105 -3.61 -18.64 3.21
N PHE A 106 -3.74 -17.46 3.82
CA PHE A 106 -2.77 -17.02 4.83
C PHE A 106 -2.85 -17.89 6.07
N ASP A 107 -1.70 -18.36 6.54
CA ASP A 107 -1.58 -19.07 7.80
C ASP A 107 -1.70 -18.09 8.97
N GLY A 108 -2.94 -17.98 9.50
CA GLY A 108 -3.23 -17.12 10.64
C GLY A 108 -2.56 -17.56 11.95
N SER A 109 -1.93 -18.73 12.03
CA SER A 109 -1.16 -19.15 13.21
C SER A 109 0.18 -18.41 13.34
N GLN A 110 0.72 -17.87 12.24
CA GLN A 110 1.96 -17.10 12.25
C GLN A 110 1.89 -15.91 13.20
N GLN A 111 3.03 -15.54 13.74
CA GLN A 111 3.16 -14.28 14.48
C GLN A 111 3.09 -13.10 13.52
N THR A 112 2.23 -12.15 13.87
CA THR A 112 2.02 -10.89 13.18
C THR A 112 2.18 -9.73 14.16
N PHE A 113 2.46 -8.52 13.68
CA PHE A 113 2.63 -7.39 14.59
C PHE A 113 1.38 -7.09 15.45
N PRO A 114 0.12 -7.26 14.98
CA PRO A 114 -1.04 -7.05 15.84
C PRO A 114 -1.08 -8.00 17.04
N LYS A 115 -0.69 -9.28 16.87
CA LYS A 115 -0.59 -10.24 17.99
C LYS A 115 0.42 -9.80 19.04
N LEU A 116 1.57 -9.27 18.60
CA LEU A 116 2.60 -8.76 19.51
C LEU A 116 2.14 -7.49 20.23
N LEU A 117 1.42 -6.61 19.54
CA LEU A 117 0.79 -5.44 20.16
C LEU A 117 -0.26 -5.82 21.20
N GLN A 118 -1.11 -6.82 20.94
CA GLN A 118 -2.06 -7.35 21.93
C GLN A 118 -1.35 -7.84 23.19
N GLN A 119 -0.24 -8.60 23.03
CA GLN A 119 0.56 -9.07 24.16
C GLN A 119 1.15 -7.92 24.98
N ALA A 120 1.41 -6.78 24.34
CA ALA A 120 1.87 -5.55 25.00
C ALA A 120 0.73 -4.66 25.56
N GLY A 121 -0.52 -5.14 25.53
CA GLY A 121 -1.67 -4.45 26.11
C GLY A 121 -2.41 -3.49 25.18
N TYR A 122 -2.07 -3.45 23.90
CA TYR A 122 -2.87 -2.74 22.90
C TYR A 122 -4.19 -3.44 22.63
N GLN A 123 -5.22 -2.66 22.39
CA GLN A 123 -6.44 -3.15 21.77
C GLN A 123 -6.32 -3.02 20.25
N THR A 124 -6.54 -4.13 19.53
CA THR A 124 -6.31 -4.21 18.10
C THR A 124 -7.61 -4.38 17.33
N ALA A 125 -7.75 -3.67 16.21
CA ALA A 125 -8.90 -3.80 15.34
C ALA A 125 -8.50 -3.75 13.86
N VAL A 126 -9.26 -4.45 13.00
CA VAL A 126 -9.20 -4.31 11.55
C VAL A 126 -10.60 -4.13 10.97
N VAL A 127 -10.77 -3.12 10.13
CA VAL A 127 -12.04 -2.78 9.48
C VAL A 127 -11.82 -2.57 7.98
N GLY A 128 -12.65 -3.22 7.16
CA GLY A 128 -12.63 -3.09 5.70
C GLY A 128 -11.98 -4.26 4.97
N LYS A 129 -11.18 -4.02 3.94
CA LYS A 129 -10.61 -5.08 3.10
C LYS A 129 -9.54 -5.88 3.83
N TRP A 130 -9.74 -7.19 3.97
CA TRP A 130 -8.77 -8.14 4.53
C TRP A 130 -8.00 -8.90 3.44
N HIS A 131 -8.70 -9.60 2.58
CA HIS A 131 -8.21 -10.28 1.37
C HIS A 131 -7.06 -11.30 1.60
N LEU A 132 -7.09 -12.03 2.71
CA LEU A 132 -6.10 -13.08 3.03
C LEU A 132 -6.70 -14.50 3.06
N THR A 133 -7.94 -14.66 2.62
CA THR A 133 -8.67 -15.95 2.53
C THR A 133 -8.85 -16.67 3.87
N SER A 134 -8.34 -16.11 4.96
CA SER A 134 -8.49 -16.59 6.34
C SER A 134 -9.15 -15.52 7.21
N ASP A 135 -9.76 -15.92 8.31
CA ASP A 135 -10.24 -14.95 9.29
C ASP A 135 -9.07 -14.20 9.94
N PRO A 136 -9.25 -12.93 10.32
CA PRO A 136 -8.25 -12.17 11.04
C PRO A 136 -7.89 -12.81 12.38
N THR A 137 -6.60 -12.88 12.69
CA THR A 137 -6.08 -13.31 13.98
C THR A 137 -5.16 -12.25 14.58
N GLY A 138 -5.19 -12.08 15.90
CA GLY A 138 -4.47 -11.00 16.57
C GLY A 138 -5.23 -9.68 16.60
N PHE A 139 -6.56 -9.76 16.50
CA PHE A 139 -7.46 -8.62 16.61
C PHE A 139 -8.57 -8.89 17.63
N ASP A 140 -8.82 -7.91 18.50
CA ASP A 140 -9.93 -7.96 19.46
C ASP A 140 -11.28 -7.66 18.77
N TYR A 141 -11.22 -6.93 17.67
CA TYR A 141 -12.38 -6.61 16.83
C TYR A 141 -12.00 -6.66 15.35
N TRP A 142 -12.85 -7.25 14.55
CA TRP A 142 -12.72 -7.20 13.10
C TRP A 142 -14.05 -7.19 12.38
N ASN A 143 -14.15 -6.35 11.36
CA ASN A 143 -15.33 -6.25 10.50
C ASN A 143 -14.84 -6.05 9.06
N ILE A 144 -14.82 -7.13 8.30
CA ILE A 144 -14.09 -7.22 7.04
C ILE A 144 -14.99 -7.51 5.85
N LEU A 145 -14.63 -6.94 4.71
CA LEU A 145 -15.24 -7.25 3.41
C LEU A 145 -14.94 -8.70 3.00
N ILE A 146 -15.90 -9.33 2.34
CA ILE A 146 -15.73 -10.69 1.79
C ILE A 146 -14.95 -10.61 0.47
N GLY A 147 -13.84 -11.33 0.38
CA GLY A 147 -12.98 -11.36 -0.81
C GLY A 147 -12.47 -9.98 -1.20
N GLN A 148 -12.71 -9.57 -2.44
CA GLN A 148 -12.37 -8.23 -2.95
C GLN A 148 -13.32 -7.13 -2.44
N GLY A 149 -14.49 -7.51 -1.94
CA GLY A 149 -15.58 -6.58 -1.59
C GLY A 149 -16.28 -5.98 -2.80
N ASP A 150 -17.47 -5.48 -2.58
CA ASP A 150 -18.28 -4.74 -3.56
C ASP A 150 -18.33 -3.27 -3.18
N TYR A 151 -18.45 -2.35 -4.15
CA TYR A 151 -18.59 -0.93 -3.88
C TYR A 151 -19.96 -0.57 -3.31
N TYR A 152 -21.02 -1.22 -3.79
CA TYR A 152 -22.38 -0.98 -3.36
C TYR A 152 -22.96 -2.15 -2.60
N ASN A 153 -23.60 -1.86 -1.47
CA ASN A 153 -24.33 -2.82 -0.63
C ASN A 153 -23.49 -4.07 -0.30
N PRO A 154 -22.23 -3.88 0.15
CA PRO A 154 -21.28 -4.97 0.36
C PRO A 154 -21.72 -5.89 1.50
N TYR A 155 -21.23 -7.14 1.43
CA TYR A 155 -21.25 -8.03 2.56
C TYR A 155 -19.99 -7.84 3.41
N PHE A 156 -20.19 -7.79 4.71
CA PHE A 156 -19.13 -7.80 5.72
C PHE A 156 -19.22 -9.06 6.58
N ILE A 157 -18.12 -9.41 7.22
CA ILE A 157 -18.08 -10.38 8.31
C ILE A 157 -17.68 -9.63 9.57
N ASP A 158 -18.61 -9.45 10.51
CA ASP A 158 -18.43 -8.80 11.80
C ASP A 158 -18.12 -9.86 12.86
N ASN A 159 -16.85 -10.00 13.24
CA ASN A 159 -16.38 -11.02 14.19
C ASN A 159 -16.97 -12.42 13.94
N GLY A 160 -17.04 -12.83 12.67
CA GLY A 160 -17.56 -14.15 12.24
C GLY A 160 -19.02 -14.14 11.77
N GLU A 161 -19.79 -13.09 11.99
CA GLU A 161 -21.18 -12.97 11.54
C GLU A 161 -21.26 -12.23 10.19
N LYS A 162 -21.82 -12.90 9.17
CA LYS A 162 -22.00 -12.30 7.85
C LYS A 162 -23.21 -11.36 7.83
N LYS A 163 -22.99 -10.13 7.40
CA LYS A 163 -24.01 -9.08 7.27
C LYS A 163 -23.88 -8.36 5.94
N GLN A 164 -25.01 -8.05 5.29
CA GLN A 164 -25.05 -7.11 4.18
C GLN A 164 -25.39 -5.71 4.74
N ILE A 165 -24.64 -4.70 4.31
CA ILE A 165 -24.87 -3.30 4.72
C ILE A 165 -25.18 -2.51 3.47
N GLU A 166 -26.38 -1.84 3.45
CA GLU A 166 -26.76 -0.97 2.35
C GLU A 166 -25.92 0.30 2.37
N GLY A 167 -25.44 0.73 1.20
CA GLY A 167 -24.68 1.95 1.02
C GLY A 167 -23.39 1.75 0.21
N TYR A 168 -22.51 2.73 0.29
CA TYR A 168 -21.24 2.75 -0.42
C TYR A 168 -20.09 2.29 0.47
N ALA A 169 -19.28 1.36 -0.01
CA ALA A 169 -18.29 0.63 0.79
C ALA A 169 -17.29 1.52 1.52
N THR A 170 -16.80 2.60 0.89
CA THR A 170 -15.85 3.52 1.53
C THR A 170 -16.47 4.25 2.72
N ASN A 171 -17.73 4.70 2.58
CA ASN A 171 -18.48 5.35 3.65
C ASN A 171 -18.74 4.36 4.80
N ILE A 172 -19.24 3.15 4.48
CA ILE A 172 -19.56 2.10 5.46
C ILE A 172 -18.29 1.71 6.24
N THR A 173 -17.17 1.50 5.56
CA THR A 173 -15.89 1.13 6.20
C THR A 173 -15.45 2.21 7.19
N THR A 174 -15.61 3.49 6.83
CA THR A 174 -15.33 4.62 7.72
C THR A 174 -16.29 4.66 8.90
N ASP A 175 -17.59 4.48 8.66
CA ASP A 175 -18.61 4.48 9.72
C ASP A 175 -18.34 3.39 10.76
N LEU A 176 -17.99 2.19 10.32
CA LEU A 176 -17.63 1.06 11.19
C LEU A 176 -16.37 1.34 12.02
N ALA A 177 -15.36 1.99 11.42
CA ALA A 177 -14.14 2.38 12.14
C ALA A 177 -14.41 3.47 13.18
N LEU A 178 -15.22 4.48 12.84
CA LEU A 178 -15.62 5.54 13.77
C LEU A 178 -16.50 4.99 14.92
N ASP A 179 -17.42 4.08 14.61
CA ASP A 179 -18.23 3.41 15.63
C ASP A 179 -17.35 2.58 16.59
N TRP A 180 -16.35 1.89 16.09
CA TRP A 180 -15.41 1.18 16.94
C TRP A 180 -14.62 2.13 17.84
N LEU A 181 -14.09 3.23 17.29
CA LEU A 181 -13.34 4.23 18.04
C LEU A 181 -14.18 4.89 19.15
N ASP A 182 -15.45 5.15 18.88
CA ASP A 182 -16.33 5.86 19.79
C ASP A 182 -17.03 4.95 20.82
N ASN A 183 -17.54 3.81 20.36
CA ASN A 183 -18.50 3.02 21.14
C ASN A 183 -17.98 1.65 21.58
N LYS A 184 -16.97 1.05 20.91
CA LYS A 184 -16.63 -0.36 21.13
C LYS A 184 -15.28 -0.57 21.83
N ARG A 185 -14.29 0.28 21.57
CA ARG A 185 -12.96 0.12 22.19
C ARG A 185 -12.96 0.44 23.68
N ASP A 186 -12.04 -0.14 24.42
CA ASP A 186 -11.70 0.28 25.78
C ASP A 186 -10.88 1.58 25.73
N LYS A 187 -11.47 2.68 26.20
CA LYS A 187 -10.86 4.02 26.15
C LYS A 187 -9.65 4.17 27.09
N ASN A 188 -9.41 3.20 27.96
CA ASN A 188 -8.26 3.19 28.89
C ASN A 188 -7.02 2.49 28.32
N LYS A 189 -7.15 1.81 27.17
CA LYS A 189 -6.05 1.11 26.51
C LYS A 189 -5.57 1.87 25.28
N PRO A 190 -4.26 1.79 24.96
CA PRO A 190 -3.79 2.19 23.65
C PRO A 190 -4.40 1.28 22.57
N PHE A 191 -4.57 1.78 21.37
CA PHE A 191 -5.13 1.00 20.28
C PHE A 191 -4.24 0.96 19.05
N CYS A 192 -4.42 -0.09 18.26
CA CYS A 192 -3.97 -0.20 16.87
C CYS A 192 -5.18 -0.50 16.00
N LEU A 193 -5.59 0.45 15.17
CA LEU A 193 -6.69 0.31 14.21
C LEU A 193 -6.12 0.25 12.78
N LEU A 194 -6.37 -0.86 12.09
CA LEU A 194 -6.13 -1.02 10.66
C LEU A 194 -7.43 -0.69 9.92
N LEU A 195 -7.48 0.47 9.27
CA LEU A 195 -8.59 0.93 8.44
C LEU A 195 -8.23 0.70 6.97
N HIS A 196 -8.81 -0.33 6.37
CA HIS A 196 -8.47 -0.79 5.03
C HIS A 196 -9.61 -0.54 4.04
N HIS A 197 -9.49 0.49 3.21
CA HIS A 197 -10.46 0.75 2.15
C HIS A 197 -10.28 -0.22 0.98
N LYS A 198 -11.42 -0.67 0.38
CA LYS A 198 -11.42 -1.33 -0.92
C LYS A 198 -11.02 -0.38 -2.04
N ALA A 199 -11.46 0.85 -1.95
CA ALA A 199 -11.20 1.90 -2.93
C ALA A 199 -9.69 2.25 -2.98
N PRO A 200 -9.16 2.53 -4.18
CA PRO A 200 -9.77 2.59 -5.50
C PRO A 200 -9.62 1.32 -6.36
N HIS A 201 -9.61 0.11 -5.81
CA HIS A 201 -9.49 -1.14 -6.58
C HIS A 201 -10.51 -1.21 -7.74
N ARG A 202 -10.12 -1.89 -8.83
CA ARG A 202 -11.01 -2.26 -9.94
C ARG A 202 -12.37 -2.74 -9.37
N THR A 203 -13.52 -2.25 -9.80
CA THR A 203 -13.84 -1.61 -11.08
C THR A 203 -14.10 -0.09 -10.96
N TRP A 204 -13.56 0.58 -9.98
CA TRP A 204 -13.64 2.05 -9.83
C TRP A 204 -15.08 2.58 -9.92
N MET A 205 -16.00 2.04 -9.15
CA MET A 205 -17.39 2.52 -9.11
C MET A 205 -17.49 3.72 -8.18
N PRO A 206 -17.80 4.92 -8.69
CA PRO A 206 -17.92 6.11 -7.87
C PRO A 206 -19.09 6.03 -6.89
N ASP A 207 -19.02 6.79 -5.78
CA ASP A 207 -20.20 7.05 -4.95
C ASP A 207 -21.25 7.88 -5.74
N THR A 208 -22.53 7.63 -5.51
CA THR A 208 -23.60 8.35 -6.21
C THR A 208 -23.55 9.86 -6.03
N CYS A 209 -23.01 10.35 -4.91
CA CYS A 209 -22.85 11.79 -4.68
C CYS A 209 -21.63 12.41 -5.39
N ASP A 210 -20.74 11.59 -5.95
CA ASP A 210 -19.51 12.03 -6.61
C ASP A 210 -19.56 11.86 -8.15
N LEU A 211 -20.66 11.34 -8.71
CA LEU A 211 -20.78 11.01 -10.15
C LEU A 211 -20.56 12.21 -11.07
N ASP A 212 -21.02 13.38 -10.67
CA ASP A 212 -20.95 14.61 -11.50
C ASP A 212 -19.60 15.36 -11.34
N LEU A 213 -18.66 14.84 -10.53
CA LEU A 213 -17.35 15.47 -10.37
C LEU A 213 -16.45 15.22 -11.58
N TYR A 214 -15.58 16.19 -11.87
CA TYR A 214 -14.54 16.13 -12.90
C TYR A 214 -15.01 15.92 -14.34
N GLU A 215 -16.29 16.16 -14.67
CA GLU A 215 -16.84 15.95 -16.02
C GLU A 215 -16.08 16.73 -17.12
N ASP A 216 -15.65 17.96 -16.81
CA ASP A 216 -14.96 18.84 -17.74
C ASP A 216 -13.42 18.67 -17.71
N VAL A 217 -12.90 17.78 -16.89
CA VAL A 217 -11.44 17.55 -16.78
C VAL A 217 -10.97 16.64 -17.90
N VAL A 218 -9.93 17.09 -18.62
CA VAL A 218 -9.22 16.25 -19.59
C VAL A 218 -7.89 15.84 -18.99
N TYR A 219 -7.75 14.56 -18.69
CA TYR A 219 -6.53 14.03 -18.11
C TYR A 219 -5.42 13.87 -19.16
N PRO A 220 -4.17 14.27 -18.83
CA PRO A 220 -3.06 14.12 -19.78
C PRO A 220 -2.80 12.62 -20.04
N VAL A 221 -2.74 12.26 -21.32
CA VAL A 221 -2.36 10.91 -21.73
C VAL A 221 -0.85 10.74 -21.51
N PRO A 222 -0.39 9.69 -20.80
CA PRO A 222 1.04 9.46 -20.59
C PRO A 222 1.82 9.35 -21.90
N GLU A 223 3.06 9.84 -21.93
CA GLU A 223 3.93 9.71 -23.11
C GLU A 223 4.16 8.25 -23.50
N THR A 224 4.16 7.35 -22.53
CA THR A 224 4.34 5.91 -22.69
C THR A 224 3.04 5.16 -23.05
N PHE A 225 1.90 5.83 -23.19
CA PHE A 225 0.60 5.19 -23.43
C PHE A 225 0.54 4.26 -24.66
N TYR A 226 1.30 4.59 -25.68
CA TYR A 226 1.42 3.79 -26.90
C TYR A 226 2.76 3.03 -26.99
N ASP A 227 3.28 2.61 -25.85
CA ASP A 227 4.51 1.82 -25.75
C ASP A 227 4.41 0.53 -26.57
N LYS A 228 5.50 0.19 -27.27
CA LYS A 228 5.60 -1.00 -28.14
C LYS A 228 6.32 -2.16 -27.48
N TYR A 229 6.82 -1.97 -26.27
CA TYR A 229 7.55 -2.95 -25.46
C TYR A 229 8.81 -3.51 -26.16
N GLU A 230 9.48 -2.71 -26.98
CA GLU A 230 10.69 -3.12 -27.70
C GLU A 230 11.78 -3.58 -26.71
N GLY A 231 12.30 -4.80 -26.90
CA GLY A 231 13.31 -5.39 -26.01
C GLY A 231 12.81 -5.86 -24.64
N ARG A 232 11.48 -5.86 -24.40
CA ARG A 232 10.83 -6.24 -23.14
C ARG A 232 9.78 -7.31 -23.37
N ILE A 233 10.22 -8.58 -23.41
CA ILE A 233 9.38 -9.73 -23.78
C ILE A 233 8.21 -9.89 -22.81
N ALA A 234 8.48 -9.89 -21.50
CA ALA A 234 7.43 -10.06 -20.49
C ALA A 234 6.38 -8.94 -20.55
N ALA A 235 6.80 -7.70 -20.82
CA ALA A 235 5.91 -6.57 -21.01
C ALA A 235 5.02 -6.72 -22.26
N SER A 236 5.48 -7.39 -23.30
CA SER A 236 4.69 -7.62 -24.53
C SER A 236 3.63 -8.72 -24.41
N GLU A 237 3.75 -9.61 -23.41
CA GLU A 237 2.88 -10.77 -23.21
C GLU A 237 1.73 -10.53 -22.21
N GLN A 238 1.76 -9.42 -21.48
CA GLN A 238 0.77 -9.11 -20.46
C GLN A 238 -0.64 -8.84 -21.03
N GLU A 239 -1.67 -9.02 -20.20
CA GLU A 239 -3.09 -8.78 -20.50
C GLU A 239 -3.69 -7.74 -19.53
N MET A 240 -3.10 -6.54 -19.47
CA MET A 240 -3.60 -5.41 -18.69
C MET A 240 -3.54 -4.09 -19.46
N ASN A 241 -3.67 -4.17 -20.78
CA ASN A 241 -3.63 -3.03 -21.67
C ASN A 241 -5.00 -2.34 -21.75
N ILE A 242 -5.04 -1.02 -21.59
CA ILE A 242 -6.29 -0.23 -21.64
C ILE A 242 -6.98 -0.39 -23.00
N ILE A 243 -6.23 -0.49 -24.09
CA ILE A 243 -6.78 -0.59 -25.44
C ILE A 243 -7.46 -1.94 -25.64
N LYS A 244 -6.77 -3.04 -25.24
CA LYS A 244 -7.20 -4.42 -25.55
C LYS A 244 -8.01 -5.05 -24.42
N ASP A 245 -7.55 -4.90 -23.18
CA ASP A 245 -7.97 -5.75 -22.06
C ASP A 245 -8.91 -5.04 -21.08
N MET A 246 -9.02 -3.70 -21.15
CA MET A 246 -10.00 -2.96 -20.34
C MET A 246 -11.40 -3.12 -20.92
N ASP A 247 -12.29 -3.71 -20.13
CA ASP A 247 -13.64 -4.06 -20.51
C ASP A 247 -14.59 -2.84 -20.54
N LEU A 248 -15.37 -2.71 -21.60
CA LEU A 248 -16.31 -1.59 -21.73
C LEU A 248 -17.46 -1.66 -20.71
N VAL A 249 -17.94 -2.86 -20.38
CA VAL A 249 -19.11 -3.03 -19.48
C VAL A 249 -18.65 -3.13 -18.03
N TYR A 250 -17.66 -3.98 -17.76
CA TYR A 250 -17.20 -4.22 -16.39
C TYR A 250 -16.39 -3.04 -15.84
N ASP A 251 -15.42 -2.55 -16.60
CA ASP A 251 -14.52 -1.49 -16.17
C ASP A 251 -15.08 -0.10 -16.42
N LEU A 252 -15.68 0.14 -17.60
CA LEU A 252 -16.08 1.46 -18.07
C LEU A 252 -17.59 1.73 -17.98
N LYS A 253 -18.38 0.80 -17.41
CA LYS A 253 -19.81 0.94 -17.09
C LYS A 253 -20.72 1.18 -18.31
N MET A 254 -20.28 0.71 -19.49
CA MET A 254 -21.05 0.84 -20.74
C MET A 254 -22.11 -0.26 -20.90
N ALA A 255 -22.78 -0.64 -19.81
CA ALA A 255 -23.89 -1.59 -19.82
C ALA A 255 -25.15 -0.91 -20.34
N ASP A 256 -25.44 -1.02 -21.63
CA ASP A 256 -26.67 -0.49 -22.21
C ASP A 256 -27.89 -1.41 -21.99
N LYS A 257 -29.09 -0.83 -21.99
CA LYS A 257 -30.35 -1.54 -21.71
C LYS A 257 -30.74 -2.49 -22.85
N GLU A 258 -30.29 -2.18 -24.06
CA GLU A 258 -30.56 -2.95 -25.28
C GLU A 258 -29.58 -4.12 -25.48
N ASN A 259 -28.52 -4.21 -24.65
CA ASN A 259 -27.44 -5.18 -24.79
C ASN A 259 -26.74 -5.15 -26.16
N GLU A 260 -26.53 -3.97 -26.73
CA GLU A 260 -25.86 -3.79 -28.01
C GLU A 260 -24.33 -3.60 -27.89
N ILE A 261 -23.86 -3.26 -26.66
CA ILE A 261 -22.43 -3.11 -26.39
C ILE A 261 -21.88 -4.45 -25.91
N HIS A 262 -21.01 -5.04 -26.71
CA HIS A 262 -20.34 -6.30 -26.46
C HIS A 262 -18.84 -6.10 -26.31
N THR A 263 -18.22 -6.98 -25.55
CA THR A 263 -16.76 -6.98 -25.35
C THR A 263 -16.18 -8.36 -25.65
N THR A 264 -14.86 -8.41 -25.81
CA THR A 264 -14.15 -9.67 -26.08
C THR A 264 -13.52 -10.27 -24.82
N THR A 265 -13.65 -9.61 -23.67
CA THR A 265 -13.00 -10.02 -22.42
C THR A 265 -13.77 -11.08 -21.63
N GLY A 266 -15.07 -11.26 -21.93
CA GLY A 266 -15.96 -12.18 -21.19
C GLY A 266 -16.42 -11.66 -19.82
N LEU A 267 -16.20 -10.38 -19.50
CA LEU A 267 -16.54 -9.77 -18.21
C LEU A 267 -17.89 -9.02 -18.18
N GLU A 268 -18.64 -9.02 -19.29
CA GLU A 268 -19.92 -8.30 -19.41
C GLU A 268 -20.92 -8.66 -18.33
N GLU A 269 -21.11 -9.96 -18.06
CA GLU A 269 -22.04 -10.42 -17.03
C GLU A 269 -21.61 -9.93 -15.63
N ASN A 270 -20.31 -9.91 -15.36
CA ASN A 270 -19.79 -9.40 -14.11
C ASN A 270 -20.13 -7.91 -13.93
N GLY A 271 -19.98 -7.10 -14.99
CA GLY A 271 -20.36 -5.69 -14.95
C GLY A 271 -21.86 -5.49 -14.73
N ARG A 272 -22.72 -6.27 -15.39
CA ARG A 272 -24.17 -6.24 -15.18
C ARG A 272 -24.56 -6.66 -13.77
N ASN A 273 -23.87 -7.63 -13.19
CA ASN A 273 -24.10 -8.08 -11.82
C ASN A 273 -23.75 -7.01 -10.78
N LEU A 274 -22.70 -6.21 -11.01
CA LEU A 274 -22.38 -5.05 -10.16
C LEU A 274 -23.51 -4.01 -10.15
N TYR A 275 -24.06 -3.67 -11.31
CA TYR A 275 -25.21 -2.79 -11.43
C TYR A 275 -26.45 -3.38 -10.75
N ASN A 276 -26.72 -4.68 -10.92
CA ASN A 276 -27.89 -5.34 -10.35
C ASN A 276 -27.92 -5.34 -8.82
N ARG A 277 -26.77 -5.24 -8.15
CA ARG A 277 -26.67 -5.11 -6.69
C ARG A 277 -27.22 -3.79 -6.14
N MET A 278 -27.30 -2.76 -6.97
CA MET A 278 -27.74 -1.43 -6.54
C MET A 278 -29.21 -1.40 -6.18
N THR A 279 -29.56 -0.58 -5.20
CA THR A 279 -30.96 -0.26 -4.87
C THR A 279 -31.61 0.56 -5.98
N PRO A 280 -32.93 0.65 -6.04
CA PRO A 280 -33.62 1.49 -7.05
C PRO A 280 -33.14 2.96 -7.02
N ALA A 281 -32.87 3.52 -5.83
CA ALA A 281 -32.39 4.90 -5.71
C ALA A 281 -30.95 5.05 -6.25
N GLN A 282 -30.07 4.10 -5.94
CA GLN A 282 -28.70 4.07 -6.46
C GLN A 282 -28.70 3.91 -7.98
N LYS A 283 -29.55 3.02 -8.54
CA LYS A 283 -29.70 2.85 -10.00
C LYS A 283 -30.21 4.11 -10.67
N ALA A 284 -31.18 4.82 -10.07
CA ALA A 284 -31.68 6.05 -10.64
C ALA A 284 -30.61 7.15 -10.77
N ALA A 285 -29.75 7.30 -9.76
CA ALA A 285 -28.61 8.22 -9.81
C ALA A 285 -27.57 7.77 -10.85
N TRP A 286 -27.28 6.48 -10.88
CA TRP A 286 -26.34 5.87 -11.83
C TRP A 286 -26.80 6.04 -13.27
N ASP A 287 -28.05 5.69 -13.59
CA ASP A 287 -28.63 5.80 -14.92
C ASP A 287 -28.65 7.27 -15.41
N LYS A 288 -29.00 8.20 -14.51
CA LYS A 288 -28.96 9.63 -14.83
C LYS A 288 -27.59 10.07 -15.33
N HIS A 289 -26.52 9.54 -14.75
CA HIS A 289 -25.13 9.88 -15.12
C HIS A 289 -24.65 9.10 -16.34
N TYR A 290 -24.76 7.76 -16.33
CA TYR A 290 -24.15 6.92 -17.37
C TYR A 290 -24.99 6.77 -18.65
N ASP A 291 -26.33 6.82 -18.60
CA ASP A 291 -27.18 6.69 -19.81
C ASP A 291 -26.81 7.72 -20.89
N PRO A 292 -26.57 9.02 -20.60
CA PRO A 292 -26.12 9.98 -21.59
C PRO A 292 -24.73 9.64 -22.19
N ILE A 293 -23.81 9.16 -21.36
CA ILE A 293 -22.46 8.76 -21.79
C ILE A 293 -22.55 7.55 -22.72
N ILE A 294 -23.32 6.53 -22.35
CA ILE A 294 -23.57 5.33 -23.16
C ILE A 294 -24.19 5.70 -24.51
N LYS A 295 -25.22 6.57 -24.51
CA LYS A 295 -25.83 7.03 -25.75
C LYS A 295 -24.83 7.71 -26.66
N LYS A 296 -24.04 8.65 -26.13
CA LYS A 296 -23.00 9.36 -26.90
C LYS A 296 -21.94 8.41 -27.44
N PHE A 297 -21.50 7.43 -26.64
CA PHE A 297 -20.53 6.42 -27.03
C PHE A 297 -21.05 5.59 -28.24
N LYS A 298 -22.30 5.13 -28.19
CA LYS A 298 -22.94 4.39 -29.32
C LYS A 298 -23.01 5.23 -30.60
N GLU A 299 -23.33 6.53 -30.48
CA GLU A 299 -23.41 7.46 -31.61
C GLU A 299 -22.04 7.75 -32.25
N GLN A 300 -20.99 7.85 -31.44
CA GLN A 300 -19.63 8.21 -31.88
C GLN A 300 -18.93 7.09 -32.66
N LYS A 301 -19.26 5.83 -32.44
CA LYS A 301 -18.66 4.65 -33.10
C LYS A 301 -17.12 4.70 -33.12
N LEU A 302 -16.52 5.05 -31.97
CA LEU A 302 -15.09 5.24 -31.83
C LEU A 302 -14.30 3.97 -32.14
N THR A 303 -13.16 4.13 -32.81
CA THR A 303 -12.22 3.04 -33.15
C THR A 303 -10.76 3.51 -33.00
N GLY A 304 -9.82 2.57 -32.97
CA GLY A 304 -8.39 2.86 -32.97
C GLY A 304 -7.97 3.82 -31.83
N LYS A 305 -7.19 4.83 -32.18
CA LYS A 305 -6.65 5.81 -31.23
C LYS A 305 -7.75 6.57 -30.48
N ALA A 306 -8.81 6.96 -31.17
CA ALA A 306 -9.92 7.70 -30.55
C ALA A 306 -10.64 6.85 -29.48
N LEU A 307 -10.83 5.56 -29.70
CA LEU A 307 -11.39 4.64 -28.71
C LEU A 307 -10.41 4.44 -27.53
N ALA A 308 -9.11 4.30 -27.80
CA ALA A 308 -8.11 4.14 -26.77
C ALA A 308 -8.07 5.35 -25.79
N GLU A 309 -8.04 6.55 -26.34
CA GLU A 309 -8.05 7.78 -25.56
C GLU A 309 -9.37 7.98 -24.82
N TRP A 310 -10.50 7.62 -25.42
CA TRP A 310 -11.81 7.66 -24.76
C TRP A 310 -11.84 6.68 -23.56
N LYS A 311 -11.37 5.43 -23.73
CA LYS A 311 -11.26 4.46 -22.63
C LYS A 311 -10.41 5.01 -21.49
N TYR A 312 -9.26 5.60 -21.81
CA TYR A 312 -8.38 6.22 -20.82
C TYR A 312 -9.08 7.34 -20.05
N GLN A 313 -9.74 8.28 -20.74
CA GLN A 313 -10.44 9.37 -20.07
C GLN A 313 -11.57 8.86 -19.16
N GLN A 314 -12.36 7.89 -19.62
CA GLN A 314 -13.43 7.31 -18.81
C GLN A 314 -12.88 6.59 -17.57
N TYR A 315 -11.80 5.84 -17.72
CA TYR A 315 -11.08 5.21 -16.61
C TYR A 315 -10.58 6.24 -15.59
N MET A 316 -9.93 7.30 -16.05
CA MET A 316 -9.39 8.35 -15.19
C MET A 316 -10.50 9.09 -14.43
N HIS A 317 -11.61 9.44 -15.08
CA HIS A 317 -12.74 10.07 -14.41
C HIS A 317 -13.26 9.24 -13.25
N ASP A 318 -13.52 7.95 -13.49
CA ASP A 318 -14.09 7.08 -12.47
C ASP A 318 -13.09 6.81 -11.35
N TYR A 319 -11.81 6.62 -11.67
CA TYR A 319 -10.76 6.43 -10.67
C TYR A 319 -10.63 7.68 -9.76
N MET A 320 -10.62 8.89 -10.32
CA MET A 320 -10.52 10.13 -9.53
C MET A 320 -11.76 10.39 -8.68
N ARG A 321 -12.95 10.07 -9.17
CA ARG A 321 -14.19 10.13 -8.36
C ARG A 321 -14.11 9.20 -7.15
N VAL A 322 -13.56 8.01 -7.33
CA VAL A 322 -13.37 7.06 -6.23
C VAL A 322 -12.31 7.57 -5.25
N ILE A 323 -11.20 8.15 -5.73
CA ILE A 323 -10.20 8.80 -4.86
C ILE A 323 -10.82 9.96 -4.06
N HIS A 324 -11.67 10.77 -4.68
CA HIS A 324 -12.38 11.83 -3.97
C HIS A 324 -13.17 11.30 -2.77
N SER A 325 -13.86 10.16 -2.94
CA SER A 325 -14.59 9.53 -1.84
C SER A 325 -13.65 9.04 -0.73
N VAL A 326 -12.45 8.55 -1.07
CA VAL A 326 -11.42 8.16 -0.10
C VAL A 326 -10.94 9.37 0.68
N ASP A 327 -10.54 10.45 0.00
CA ASP A 327 -10.06 11.67 0.65
C ASP A 327 -11.09 12.26 1.61
N ARG A 328 -12.36 12.36 1.17
CA ARG A 328 -13.48 12.79 2.02
C ARG A 328 -13.59 11.93 3.29
N ASN A 329 -13.47 10.63 3.18
CA ASN A 329 -13.57 9.70 4.30
C ASN A 329 -12.34 9.75 5.22
N VAL A 330 -11.15 9.96 4.69
CA VAL A 330 -9.95 10.28 5.50
C VAL A 330 -10.19 11.54 6.32
N GLY A 331 -10.76 12.59 5.72
CA GLY A 331 -11.14 13.82 6.42
C GLY A 331 -12.07 13.56 7.60
N ARG A 332 -13.10 12.73 7.41
CA ARG A 332 -14.03 12.34 8.50
C ARG A 332 -13.31 11.68 9.68
N VAL A 333 -12.35 10.82 9.40
CA VAL A 333 -11.56 10.15 10.45
C VAL A 333 -10.65 11.15 11.17
N LEU A 334 -9.94 12.01 10.44
CA LEU A 334 -9.07 13.04 11.04
C LEU A 334 -9.85 14.03 11.89
N ASP A 335 -11.02 14.48 11.43
CA ASP A 335 -11.90 15.37 12.18
C ASP A 335 -12.42 14.73 13.47
N TYR A 336 -12.74 13.43 13.44
CA TYR A 336 -13.10 12.68 14.64
C TYR A 336 -11.93 12.61 15.62
N MET A 337 -10.72 12.28 15.13
CA MET A 337 -9.52 12.17 15.96
C MET A 337 -9.20 13.51 16.65
N GLU A 338 -9.35 14.61 15.94
CA GLU A 338 -9.16 15.96 16.48
C GLU A 338 -10.21 16.29 17.55
N LYS A 339 -11.51 16.15 17.22
CA LYS A 339 -12.63 16.45 18.13
C LYS A 339 -12.63 15.59 19.39
N SER A 340 -12.20 14.35 19.29
CA SER A 340 -12.10 13.41 20.43
C SER A 340 -10.83 13.58 21.27
N GLY A 341 -9.92 14.47 20.88
CA GLY A 341 -8.64 14.69 21.55
C GLY A 341 -7.64 13.53 21.40
N LEU A 342 -7.85 12.65 20.40
CA LEU A 342 -6.98 11.51 20.15
C LEU A 342 -5.79 11.85 19.24
N LEU A 343 -5.90 12.92 18.44
CA LEU A 343 -4.98 13.24 17.36
C LEU A 343 -3.53 13.35 17.83
N GLU A 344 -3.29 14.01 18.98
CA GLU A 344 -1.94 14.26 19.49
C GLU A 344 -1.28 13.03 20.14
N ASN A 345 -2.07 12.02 20.49
CA ASN A 345 -1.55 10.76 21.05
C ASN A 345 -1.71 9.60 20.05
N THR A 346 -1.76 9.89 18.74
CA THR A 346 -1.94 8.88 17.70
C THR A 346 -0.96 9.10 16.56
N ILE A 347 -0.28 8.02 16.19
CA ILE A 347 0.49 7.96 14.96
C ILE A 347 -0.50 7.61 13.85
N ILE A 348 -0.51 8.43 12.79
CA ILE A 348 -1.36 8.21 11.62
C ILE A 348 -0.48 7.86 10.44
N VAL A 349 -0.77 6.73 9.82
CA VAL A 349 -0.10 6.25 8.60
C VAL A 349 -1.13 6.19 7.48
N TYR A 350 -0.79 6.76 6.34
CA TYR A 350 -1.54 6.60 5.10
C TYR A 350 -0.67 5.93 4.03
N THR A 351 -1.19 4.89 3.39
CA THR A 351 -0.48 4.12 2.36
C THR A 351 -1.44 3.39 1.42
N SER A 352 -0.89 2.71 0.42
CA SER A 352 -1.57 1.70 -0.40
C SER A 352 -0.88 0.35 -0.26
N ASP A 353 -1.58 -0.73 -0.57
CA ASP A 353 -0.97 -2.07 -0.57
C ASP A 353 0.00 -2.29 -1.74
N GLN A 354 -0.09 -1.53 -2.83
CA GLN A 354 0.92 -1.39 -3.90
C GLN A 354 0.66 -0.13 -4.72
N GLY A 355 1.53 0.13 -5.72
CA GLY A 355 1.31 1.13 -6.74
C GLY A 355 0.27 0.68 -7.78
N PHE A 356 0.01 1.54 -8.78
CA PHE A 356 -0.99 1.28 -9.81
C PHE A 356 -0.70 2.10 -11.06
N TYR A 357 -0.88 1.52 -12.25
CA TYR A 357 -0.68 2.22 -13.53
C TYR A 357 -1.84 3.16 -13.84
N MET A 358 -1.50 4.41 -14.12
CA MET A 358 -2.44 5.44 -14.55
C MET A 358 -2.38 5.68 -16.08
N GLY A 359 -2.16 4.60 -16.83
CA GLY A 359 -2.02 4.62 -18.29
C GLY A 359 -0.58 4.55 -18.80
N GLU A 360 0.42 4.57 -17.93
CA GLU A 360 1.80 4.35 -18.34
C GLU A 360 1.94 2.99 -19.02
N HIS A 361 2.73 2.89 -20.04
CA HIS A 361 2.89 1.71 -20.93
C HIS A 361 1.57 1.27 -21.59
N GLY A 362 0.52 2.10 -21.55
CA GLY A 362 -0.83 1.74 -22.00
C GLY A 362 -1.57 0.82 -21.03
N TRP A 363 -1.14 0.72 -19.78
CA TRP A 363 -1.62 -0.25 -18.81
C TRP A 363 -2.56 0.35 -17.75
N PHE A 364 -3.34 -0.53 -17.16
CA PHE A 364 -4.00 -0.41 -15.87
C PHE A 364 -3.58 -1.61 -15.01
N ASP A 365 -3.99 -1.66 -13.72
CA ASP A 365 -3.56 -2.70 -12.78
C ASP A 365 -2.11 -2.47 -12.24
N LYS A 366 -1.37 -3.52 -11.86
CA LYS A 366 -0.09 -3.50 -11.15
C LYS A 366 0.77 -4.70 -11.54
N ARG A 367 1.55 -5.31 -10.66
CA ARG A 367 2.25 -6.61 -10.73
C ARG A 367 3.70 -6.54 -11.13
N PHE A 368 4.08 -5.80 -12.18
CA PHE A 368 5.48 -5.65 -12.55
C PHE A 368 6.30 -4.91 -11.48
N MET A 369 7.61 -5.15 -11.48
CA MET A 369 8.55 -4.38 -10.65
C MET A 369 8.83 -2.98 -11.23
N TYR A 370 8.10 -2.50 -12.22
CA TYR A 370 8.22 -1.12 -12.72
C TYR A 370 7.73 -0.12 -11.67
N GLU A 371 8.27 1.10 -11.70
CA GLU A 371 8.09 2.07 -10.62
C GLU A 371 6.61 2.33 -10.28
N GLU A 372 5.72 2.41 -11.26
CA GLU A 372 4.30 2.72 -11.06
C GLU A 372 3.57 1.65 -10.24
N SER A 373 3.98 0.39 -10.36
CA SER A 373 3.42 -0.75 -9.64
C SER A 373 4.17 -1.05 -8.34
N PHE A 374 5.49 -0.93 -8.37
CA PHE A 374 6.38 -1.25 -7.26
C PHE A 374 6.35 -0.19 -6.16
N ARG A 375 6.29 1.10 -6.53
CA ARG A 375 6.25 2.24 -5.61
C ARG A 375 4.84 2.41 -5.02
N THR A 376 4.78 2.62 -3.70
CA THR A 376 3.53 2.86 -2.98
C THR A 376 3.63 4.17 -2.19
N PRO A 377 2.53 4.93 -2.04
CA PRO A 377 2.56 6.09 -1.16
C PRO A 377 2.81 5.66 0.29
N LEU A 378 3.54 6.46 1.03
CA LEU A 378 3.70 6.32 2.48
C LEU A 378 3.83 7.71 3.10
N ILE A 379 2.85 8.05 3.92
CA ILE A 379 2.81 9.31 4.67
C ILE A 379 2.60 8.96 6.14
N ILE A 380 3.42 9.52 7.03
CA ILE A 380 3.36 9.25 8.47
C ILE A 380 3.31 10.56 9.23
N ARG A 381 2.27 10.72 10.07
CA ARG A 381 2.19 11.77 11.09
C ARG A 381 2.53 11.18 12.45
N TYR A 382 3.55 11.74 13.09
CA TYR A 382 3.92 11.39 14.46
C TYR A 382 4.37 12.67 15.21
N PRO A 383 3.46 13.38 15.89
CA PRO A 383 3.70 14.74 16.41
C PRO A 383 4.92 14.84 17.31
N ALA A 384 5.19 13.81 18.11
CA ALA A 384 6.30 13.82 19.07
C ALA A 384 7.69 13.65 18.44
N LYS A 385 7.80 13.10 17.22
CA LYS A 385 9.10 12.67 16.66
C LYS A 385 9.37 13.10 15.22
N ILE A 386 8.35 13.47 14.47
CA ILE A 386 8.48 13.83 13.05
C ILE A 386 8.41 15.35 12.91
N LYS A 387 9.36 15.91 12.15
CA LYS A 387 9.30 17.30 11.71
C LYS A 387 8.17 17.45 10.69
N THR A 388 7.25 18.35 10.95
CA THR A 388 6.10 18.63 10.08
C THR A 388 6.52 19.05 8.67
N GLY A 389 5.81 18.54 7.65
CA GLY A 389 6.04 18.86 6.24
C GLY A 389 7.39 18.38 5.71
N SER A 390 8.00 17.36 6.33
CA SER A 390 9.30 16.84 5.90
C SER A 390 9.17 15.78 4.79
N GLU A 391 10.29 15.51 4.13
CA GLU A 391 10.42 14.47 3.11
C GLU A 391 11.53 13.50 3.48
N CYS A 392 11.31 12.21 3.22
CA CYS A 392 12.31 11.15 3.38
C CYS A 392 12.53 10.45 2.04
N THR A 393 13.79 10.45 1.58
CA THR A 393 14.21 9.82 0.32
C THR A 393 14.87 8.45 0.52
N ALA A 394 14.96 7.96 1.75
CA ALA A 394 15.52 6.64 2.04
C ALA A 394 14.69 5.52 1.40
N LEU A 395 15.34 4.45 0.95
CA LEU A 395 14.66 3.26 0.44
C LEU A 395 13.96 2.53 1.56
N VAL A 396 12.62 2.45 1.51
CA VAL A 396 11.80 1.75 2.48
C VAL A 396 10.84 0.78 1.78
N GLN A 397 10.39 -0.24 2.51
CA GLN A 397 9.55 -1.28 1.94
C GLN A 397 8.44 -1.68 2.93
N ASN A 398 7.30 -2.17 2.46
CA ASN A 398 6.16 -2.53 3.31
C ASN A 398 6.46 -3.60 4.38
N ILE A 399 7.54 -4.37 4.24
CA ILE A 399 8.03 -5.28 5.30
C ILE A 399 8.59 -4.53 6.52
N ASP A 400 8.85 -3.23 6.41
CA ASP A 400 9.38 -2.37 7.47
C ASP A 400 8.28 -1.88 8.43
N TYR A 401 7.01 -1.99 8.03
CA TYR A 401 5.91 -1.45 8.81
C TYR A 401 5.71 -2.21 10.12
N ALA A 402 5.72 -3.55 10.07
CA ALA A 402 5.61 -4.36 11.29
C ALA A 402 6.68 -4.02 12.34
N PRO A 403 8.00 -4.05 12.02
CA PRO A 403 9.03 -3.67 12.98
C PRO A 403 8.92 -2.21 13.43
N THR A 404 8.40 -1.30 12.60
CA THR A 404 8.18 0.09 12.98
C THR A 404 7.12 0.23 14.07
N TYR A 405 5.97 -0.46 13.92
CA TYR A 405 4.92 -0.42 14.94
C TYR A 405 5.34 -1.06 16.25
N LEU A 406 6.15 -2.12 16.20
CA LEU A 406 6.73 -2.72 17.40
C LEU A 406 7.69 -1.76 18.10
N ASP A 407 8.57 -1.09 17.37
CA ASP A 407 9.53 -0.11 17.91
C ASP A 407 8.78 1.07 18.57
N ILE A 408 7.75 1.60 17.92
CA ILE A 408 6.86 2.65 18.49
C ILE A 408 6.23 2.19 19.81
N ALA A 409 5.85 0.93 19.91
CA ALA A 409 5.27 0.34 21.11
C ALA A 409 6.30 -0.08 22.15
N GLY A 410 7.60 0.10 21.90
CA GLY A 410 8.68 -0.32 22.79
C GLY A 410 8.87 -1.84 22.83
N ILE A 411 8.47 -2.54 21.79
CA ILE A 411 8.59 -4.01 21.67
C ILE A 411 9.79 -4.34 20.77
N GLU A 412 10.66 -5.21 21.25
CA GLU A 412 11.79 -5.69 20.47
C GLU A 412 11.33 -6.46 19.24
N LYS A 413 11.93 -6.14 18.08
CA LYS A 413 11.64 -6.81 16.81
C LYS A 413 12.12 -8.27 16.87
N PRO A 414 11.25 -9.26 16.60
CA PRO A 414 11.68 -10.66 16.49
C PRO A 414 12.66 -10.89 15.31
N ASP A 415 13.62 -11.77 15.48
CA ASP A 415 14.67 -12.08 14.48
C ASP A 415 14.13 -12.58 13.14
N TYR A 416 12.95 -13.21 13.13
CA TYR A 416 12.31 -13.69 11.90
C TYR A 416 11.73 -12.58 11.03
N MET A 417 11.57 -11.36 11.54
CA MET A 417 11.15 -10.18 10.76
C MET A 417 12.39 -9.63 10.03
N VAL A 418 12.32 -9.59 8.71
CA VAL A 418 13.44 -9.14 7.87
C VAL A 418 13.42 -7.63 7.61
N GLY A 419 12.29 -6.98 7.84
CA GLY A 419 12.16 -5.53 7.74
C GLY A 419 12.94 -4.78 8.82
N THR A 420 13.11 -3.47 8.63
CA THR A 420 13.83 -2.56 9.53
C THR A 420 12.88 -1.46 10.00
N SER A 421 12.91 -1.09 11.29
CA SER A 421 12.10 0.02 11.80
C SER A 421 12.41 1.33 11.08
N LEU A 422 11.35 2.07 10.73
CA LEU A 422 11.45 3.41 10.12
C LEU A 422 11.68 4.52 11.16
N VAL A 423 11.58 4.23 12.45
CA VAL A 423 11.73 5.22 13.53
C VAL A 423 13.05 6.01 13.43
N PRO A 424 14.20 5.41 13.07
CA PRO A 424 15.43 6.17 12.89
C PRO A 424 15.38 7.25 11.78
N LEU A 425 14.45 7.12 10.83
CA LEU A 425 14.27 8.10 9.73
C LEU A 425 13.40 9.30 10.14
N PHE A 426 12.68 9.22 11.26
CA PHE A 426 11.74 10.26 11.70
C PHE A 426 12.41 11.56 12.10
N GLY A 427 13.68 11.51 12.46
CA GLY A 427 14.49 12.71 12.75
C GLY A 427 14.89 13.52 11.51
N GLY A 428 14.60 13.05 10.29
CA GLY A 428 14.93 13.71 9.03
C GLY A 428 16.32 13.38 8.48
N GLU A 429 17.09 12.54 9.17
CA GLU A 429 18.40 12.07 8.69
C GLU A 429 18.34 10.56 8.40
N THR A 430 19.00 10.16 7.32
CA THR A 430 19.15 8.74 6.99
C THR A 430 20.41 8.19 7.68
N PRO A 431 20.31 7.15 8.52
CA PRO A 431 21.47 6.49 9.13
C PRO A 431 22.47 6.03 8.07
N ARG A 432 23.77 6.07 8.38
CA ARG A 432 24.85 5.70 7.44
C ARG A 432 24.82 4.23 7.04
N ASP A 433 24.29 3.38 7.89
CA ASP A 433 24.11 1.94 7.71
C ASP A 433 22.72 1.57 7.19
N TRP A 434 21.95 2.56 6.73
CA TRP A 434 20.65 2.29 6.10
C TRP A 434 20.84 1.51 4.79
N ARG A 435 19.85 0.65 4.48
CA ARG A 435 19.91 -0.19 3.27
C ARG A 435 20.08 0.63 1.99
N GLU A 436 20.88 0.08 1.09
CA GLU A 436 21.12 0.63 -0.25
C GLU A 436 20.30 -0.08 -1.33
N TYR A 437 19.72 -1.23 -1.03
CA TYR A 437 19.03 -2.08 -1.99
C TYR A 437 17.70 -2.59 -1.44
N LEU A 438 16.73 -2.80 -2.36
CA LEU A 438 15.49 -3.51 -2.11
C LEU A 438 15.41 -4.75 -2.98
N TYR A 439 14.78 -5.80 -2.44
CA TYR A 439 14.43 -7.02 -3.16
C TYR A 439 12.92 -7.07 -3.40
N TYR A 440 12.52 -7.53 -4.58
CA TYR A 440 11.14 -7.70 -5.01
C TYR A 440 10.92 -9.08 -5.58
N HIS A 441 9.72 -9.68 -5.42
CA HIS A 441 9.40 -10.94 -6.04
C HIS A 441 7.89 -11.10 -6.29
N TYR A 442 7.51 -11.38 -7.54
CA TYR A 442 6.16 -11.63 -8.02
C TYR A 442 6.03 -13.08 -8.51
N TYR A 443 4.97 -13.80 -8.06
CA TYR A 443 4.83 -15.25 -8.26
C TYR A 443 3.58 -15.65 -9.06
N ASP A 444 2.57 -14.77 -9.20
CA ASP A 444 1.21 -15.08 -9.63
C ASP A 444 1.10 -15.25 -11.15
N TYR A 445 1.66 -16.35 -11.65
CA TYR A 445 1.60 -16.73 -13.07
C TYR A 445 1.43 -18.26 -13.24
N PRO A 446 0.54 -18.72 -14.18
CA PRO A 446 -0.41 -17.94 -14.99
C PRO A 446 -1.57 -17.39 -14.14
N ALA A 447 -1.98 -16.15 -14.44
CA ALA A 447 -3.06 -15.47 -13.73
C ALA A 447 -3.74 -14.43 -14.63
N ILE A 448 -4.79 -13.76 -14.12
CA ILE A 448 -5.68 -12.86 -14.92
C ILE A 448 -4.89 -11.82 -15.68
N HIS A 449 -3.83 -11.38 -15.61
CA HIS A 449 -3.14 -10.38 -16.43
C HIS A 449 -1.88 -10.91 -17.12
N MET A 450 -1.66 -12.22 -17.04
CA MET A 450 -0.57 -12.93 -17.70
C MET A 450 0.81 -12.29 -17.52
N VAL A 451 1.04 -11.66 -16.33
CA VAL A 451 2.34 -11.10 -15.99
C VAL A 451 3.26 -12.21 -15.51
N ARG A 452 4.40 -12.37 -16.19
CA ARG A 452 5.39 -13.41 -15.90
C ARG A 452 5.95 -13.30 -14.48
N ARG A 453 6.28 -14.45 -13.88
CA ARG A 453 7.02 -14.49 -12.62
C ARG A 453 8.34 -13.75 -12.76
N HIS A 454 8.70 -12.98 -11.77
CA HIS A 454 9.96 -12.26 -11.77
C HIS A 454 10.40 -11.88 -10.37
N ASP A 455 11.70 -11.81 -10.19
CA ASP A 455 12.31 -11.19 -9.02
C ASP A 455 13.30 -10.11 -9.46
N GLY A 456 13.77 -9.31 -8.52
CA GLY A 456 14.67 -8.24 -8.88
C GLY A 456 15.26 -7.50 -7.70
N VAL A 457 16.22 -6.66 -8.02
CA VAL A 457 16.89 -5.77 -7.08
C VAL A 457 16.91 -4.34 -7.60
N ARG A 458 16.73 -3.38 -6.69
CA ARG A 458 16.78 -1.95 -6.98
C ARG A 458 17.67 -1.25 -5.95
N ASP A 459 18.55 -0.36 -6.43
CA ASP A 459 19.20 0.66 -5.60
C ASP A 459 18.55 2.04 -5.80
N SER A 460 19.19 3.13 -5.43
CA SER A 460 18.64 4.48 -5.60
C SER A 460 18.51 4.91 -7.07
N ARG A 461 19.25 4.29 -7.99
CA ARG A 461 19.30 4.67 -9.41
C ARG A 461 19.03 3.55 -10.38
N TYR A 462 19.48 2.33 -10.09
CA TYR A 462 19.44 1.20 -11.03
C TYR A 462 18.50 0.12 -10.55
N LYS A 463 17.88 -0.57 -11.50
CA LYS A 463 16.99 -1.71 -11.27
C LYS A 463 17.36 -2.85 -12.20
N LEU A 464 17.48 -4.07 -11.66
CA LEU A 464 17.62 -5.32 -12.40
C LEU A 464 16.42 -6.19 -12.10
N ILE A 465 15.74 -6.67 -13.14
CA ILE A 465 14.60 -7.59 -13.08
C ILE A 465 14.97 -8.88 -13.82
N HIS A 466 14.69 -10.02 -13.22
CA HIS A 466 14.84 -11.34 -13.83
C HIS A 466 13.47 -11.98 -13.98
N PHE A 467 13.05 -12.21 -15.22
CA PHE A 467 11.82 -12.93 -15.56
C PHE A 467 12.13 -14.39 -15.80
N TYR A 468 11.35 -15.28 -15.18
CA TYR A 468 11.60 -16.71 -15.20
C TYR A 468 10.31 -17.52 -15.30
N GLY A 469 10.42 -18.76 -15.75
CA GLY A 469 9.34 -19.74 -15.78
C GLY A 469 9.51 -20.78 -16.88
N GLU A 470 9.07 -21.99 -16.58
CA GLU A 470 9.07 -23.08 -17.55
C GLU A 470 7.90 -22.95 -18.54
N LYS A 471 8.00 -23.67 -19.65
CA LYS A 471 6.91 -23.79 -20.62
C LYS A 471 5.68 -24.41 -19.97
N ASN A 472 4.52 -23.81 -20.20
CA ASN A 472 3.23 -24.32 -19.78
C ASN A 472 2.19 -24.19 -20.92
N GLU A 473 0.92 -24.54 -20.65
CA GLU A 473 -0.15 -24.50 -21.65
C GLU A 473 -0.50 -23.10 -22.18
N HIS A 474 -0.07 -22.04 -21.45
CA HIS A 474 -0.36 -20.65 -21.80
C HIS A 474 0.76 -20.01 -22.61
N ASN A 475 2.02 -20.37 -22.34
CA ASN A 475 3.16 -19.66 -22.93
C ASN A 475 4.43 -20.50 -22.96
N ASP A 476 5.40 -20.08 -23.76
CA ASP A 476 6.73 -20.67 -23.76
C ASP A 476 7.52 -20.34 -22.49
N ALA A 477 8.58 -21.12 -22.24
CA ALA A 477 9.52 -20.83 -21.19
C ALA A 477 10.15 -19.45 -21.36
N ILE A 478 10.33 -18.73 -20.25
CA ILE A 478 11.01 -17.45 -20.23
C ILE A 478 12.17 -17.48 -19.24
N ASN A 479 13.30 -16.93 -19.65
CA ASN A 479 14.44 -16.65 -18.81
C ASN A 479 15.17 -15.45 -19.42
N CYS A 480 14.81 -14.24 -18.99
CA CYS A 480 15.40 -13.02 -19.51
C CYS A 480 15.51 -11.95 -18.41
N ASN A 481 16.35 -10.97 -18.69
CA ASN A 481 16.60 -9.90 -17.73
C ASN A 481 16.30 -8.53 -18.35
N GLU A 482 15.95 -7.59 -17.47
CA GLU A 482 15.83 -6.17 -17.81
C GLU A 482 16.64 -5.35 -16.83
N LEU A 483 17.42 -4.39 -17.34
CA LEU A 483 18.25 -3.46 -16.58
C LEU A 483 17.85 -2.03 -16.92
N TYR A 484 17.62 -1.20 -15.92
CA TYR A 484 17.21 0.20 -16.10
C TYR A 484 18.09 1.15 -15.31
N ASP A 485 18.38 2.31 -15.90
CA ASP A 485 18.92 3.50 -15.24
C ASP A 485 17.77 4.49 -15.01
N LEU A 486 17.18 4.49 -13.83
CA LEU A 486 15.99 5.27 -13.48
C LEU A 486 16.22 6.79 -13.49
N GLN A 487 17.49 7.23 -13.53
CA GLN A 487 17.81 8.64 -13.64
C GLN A 487 17.72 9.13 -15.09
N SER A 488 18.16 8.34 -16.05
CA SER A 488 18.13 8.68 -17.49
C SER A 488 16.88 8.17 -18.19
N ASP A 489 16.27 7.12 -17.67
CA ASP A 489 15.05 6.47 -18.19
C ASP A 489 14.06 6.18 -17.04
N PRO A 490 13.44 7.23 -16.48
CA PRO A 490 12.50 7.07 -15.37
C PRO A 490 11.21 6.31 -15.75
N ASN A 491 10.94 6.17 -17.03
CA ASN A 491 9.79 5.45 -17.57
C ASN A 491 10.10 3.99 -17.96
N GLU A 492 11.32 3.50 -17.70
CA GLU A 492 11.72 2.10 -17.91
C GLU A 492 11.41 1.56 -19.34
N LEU A 493 11.69 2.39 -20.35
CA LEU A 493 11.44 2.05 -21.76
C LEU A 493 12.59 1.30 -22.42
N ASN A 494 13.83 1.53 -21.96
CA ASN A 494 15.04 1.05 -22.60
C ASN A 494 15.73 -0.01 -21.76
N ASN A 495 15.59 -1.28 -22.14
CA ASN A 495 16.31 -2.35 -21.48
C ASN A 495 17.82 -2.28 -21.80
N LEU A 496 18.63 -2.02 -20.79
CA LEU A 496 20.09 -1.87 -20.86
C LEU A 496 20.85 -3.19 -20.55
N TYR A 497 20.15 -4.30 -20.34
CA TYR A 497 20.78 -5.58 -20.08
C TYR A 497 21.62 -6.01 -21.30
N ASP A 498 22.82 -6.54 -21.05
CA ASP A 498 23.83 -6.87 -22.07
C ASP A 498 24.40 -5.66 -22.86
N ASN A 499 24.11 -4.42 -22.46
CA ASN A 499 24.79 -3.26 -23.01
C ASN A 499 26.19 -3.14 -22.39
N PRO A 500 27.29 -3.17 -23.21
CA PRO A 500 28.66 -3.11 -22.67
C PRO A 500 28.96 -1.88 -21.81
N GLU A 501 28.29 -0.77 -22.03
CA GLU A 501 28.48 0.46 -21.23
C GLU A 501 27.98 0.31 -19.80
N TYR A 502 27.08 -0.66 -19.55
CA TYR A 502 26.48 -0.94 -18.24
C TYR A 502 26.97 -2.26 -17.62
N ALA A 503 28.01 -2.92 -18.18
CA ALA A 503 28.48 -4.24 -17.77
C ALA A 503 28.86 -4.29 -16.27
N ASP A 504 29.51 -3.25 -15.74
CA ASP A 504 29.88 -3.17 -14.32
C ASP A 504 28.64 -3.05 -13.41
N ILE A 505 27.63 -2.26 -13.85
CA ILE A 505 26.37 -2.10 -13.13
C ILE A 505 25.60 -3.42 -13.14
N GLN A 506 25.50 -4.07 -14.29
CA GLN A 506 24.85 -5.37 -14.44
C GLN A 506 25.49 -6.41 -13.51
N THR A 507 26.82 -6.52 -13.51
CA THR A 507 27.57 -7.45 -12.65
C THR A 507 27.30 -7.18 -11.17
N ARG A 508 27.33 -5.92 -10.75
CA ARG A 508 27.08 -5.52 -9.37
C ARG A 508 25.66 -5.87 -8.92
N LEU A 509 24.65 -5.55 -9.72
CA LEU A 509 23.25 -5.81 -9.38
C LEU A 509 22.94 -7.31 -9.42
N GLN A 510 23.51 -8.07 -10.37
CA GLN A 510 23.37 -9.52 -10.42
C GLN A 510 23.93 -10.17 -9.16
N ALA A 511 25.15 -9.81 -8.77
CA ALA A 511 25.75 -10.31 -7.54
C ALA A 511 24.90 -9.96 -6.29
N ARG A 512 24.25 -8.80 -6.30
CA ARG A 512 23.36 -8.39 -5.21
C ARG A 512 22.07 -9.18 -5.19
N LEU A 513 21.48 -9.42 -6.35
CA LEU A 513 20.27 -10.25 -6.50
C LEU A 513 20.55 -11.69 -6.03
N ASP A 514 21.65 -12.28 -6.48
CA ASP A 514 22.05 -13.64 -6.09
C ASP A 514 22.31 -13.74 -4.59
N LYS A 515 22.93 -12.72 -4.01
CA LYS A 515 23.13 -12.65 -2.57
C LYS A 515 21.79 -12.59 -1.81
N PHE A 516 20.80 -11.82 -2.27
CA PHE A 516 19.47 -11.79 -1.67
C PHE A 516 18.79 -13.16 -1.73
N ARG A 517 18.86 -13.84 -2.88
CA ARG A 517 18.28 -15.18 -3.05
C ARG A 517 18.86 -16.17 -2.03
N VAL A 518 20.17 -16.14 -1.83
CA VAL A 518 20.86 -17.00 -0.86
C VAL A 518 20.50 -16.61 0.59
N ASP A 519 20.68 -15.33 0.95
CA ASP A 519 20.47 -14.84 2.32
C ASP A 519 19.01 -15.02 2.77
N GLN A 520 18.08 -14.80 1.86
CA GLN A 520 16.66 -14.93 2.14
C GLN A 520 16.10 -16.33 1.88
N LYS A 521 16.92 -17.28 1.38
CA LYS A 521 16.53 -18.66 1.07
C LYS A 521 15.34 -18.70 0.12
N VAL A 522 15.49 -18.05 -1.02
CA VAL A 522 14.49 -18.06 -2.08
C VAL A 522 14.62 -19.39 -2.82
N ASP A 523 13.53 -20.17 -2.90
CA ASP A 523 13.54 -21.52 -3.47
C ASP A 523 13.15 -21.52 -4.97
N GLU A 524 12.60 -20.42 -5.49
CA GLU A 524 12.07 -20.30 -6.85
C GLU A 524 12.52 -18.97 -7.49
N TYR A 525 13.24 -19.04 -8.62
CA TYR A 525 13.66 -17.89 -9.45
C TYR A 525 14.22 -18.34 -10.80
#